data_beb938fc93480482f35814a1b7327717
#
_entry.id   beb938fc93480482f35814a1b7327717
#
_cell.length_a   1.000
_cell.length_b   1.000
_cell.length_c   1.000
_cell.angle_alpha   90.00
_cell.angle_beta   90.00
_cell.angle_gamma   90.00
#
_symmetry.space_group_name_H-M   'P 1'
#
loop_
_entity.id
_entity.type
_entity.pdbx_description
1 polymer ?
#
loop_
_entity_poly.entity_id
_entity_poly.type
_entity_poly.pdbx_seq_one_letter_code
_entity_poly.pdbx_strand_id
1 'polypeptide(L)'
;LGLTINMNQLRPNKLSDILGQKQVVEVLNINIKSAKSRSDCLAHTLFYGPPGTGKTTLANAIANEMGCSLQIANGANLRTIKNLLPYVMRVEDHSILFIDEIHRMTNIVEEFLYPVMADFKVDMSISGKEIFGETLSIDIPRFTLMGATTEYGSLSKPLIDRFQHKHTLKLYNKVELQEIVNINSKKLNLKMSDKASVFVTKVSRGTPRIANAALEWLRDYRIAQGSETLSE
;
A
#
# COMPACT_ATOMS: atom_id res chain seq x y z
N LEU A 1 30.74 -12.09 -2.79
CA LEU A 1 29.95 -10.85 -2.65
C LEU A 1 28.47 -11.21 -2.83
N GLY A 2 27.80 -11.67 -1.75
CA GLY A 2 26.38 -11.98 -1.76
C GLY A 2 25.58 -10.70 -1.74
N LEU A 3 24.88 -10.39 -2.82
CA LEU A 3 23.85 -9.38 -2.86
C LEU A 3 22.79 -9.74 -1.80
N THR A 4 22.72 -8.95 -0.74
CA THR A 4 21.65 -9.07 0.26
C THR A 4 20.35 -8.68 -0.43
N ILE A 5 19.57 -9.66 -0.86
CA ILE A 5 18.25 -9.42 -1.47
C ILE A 5 17.34 -8.91 -0.35
N ASN A 6 16.91 -7.66 -0.47
CA ASN A 6 16.00 -7.03 0.50
C ASN A 6 14.56 -7.49 0.23
N MET A 7 13.72 -7.56 1.27
CA MET A 7 12.28 -7.87 1.20
C MET A 7 11.52 -7.11 0.10
N ASN A 8 11.97 -5.90 -0.23
CA ASN A 8 11.37 -5.10 -1.31
C ASN A 8 11.54 -5.74 -2.70
N GLN A 9 12.59 -6.57 -2.92
CA GLN A 9 12.83 -7.25 -4.19
C GLN A 9 11.89 -8.43 -4.44
N LEU A 10 11.26 -8.95 -3.38
CA LEU A 10 10.25 -10.01 -3.51
C LEU A 10 8.87 -9.45 -3.90
N ARG A 11 8.67 -8.15 -3.72
CA ARG A 11 7.38 -7.51 -4.03
C ARG A 11 7.22 -7.30 -5.54
N PRO A 12 6.00 -7.51 -6.07
CA PRO A 12 5.67 -7.10 -7.44
C PRO A 12 5.87 -5.60 -7.65
N ASN A 13 6.43 -5.23 -8.80
CA ASN A 13 6.63 -3.83 -9.19
C ASN A 13 5.54 -3.33 -10.16
N LYS A 14 4.80 -4.24 -10.80
CA LYS A 14 3.72 -3.94 -11.74
C LYS A 14 2.47 -4.69 -11.34
N LEU A 15 1.30 -4.20 -11.76
CA LEU A 15 0.03 -4.90 -11.53
C LEU A 15 0.00 -6.25 -12.23
N SER A 16 0.65 -6.40 -13.39
CA SER A 16 0.79 -7.67 -14.12
C SER A 16 1.51 -8.76 -13.33
N ASP A 17 2.35 -8.38 -12.38
CA ASP A 17 3.15 -9.31 -11.58
C ASP A 17 2.43 -9.75 -10.29
N ILE A 18 1.27 -9.15 -10.02
CA ILE A 18 0.47 -9.47 -8.83
C ILE A 18 -0.32 -10.74 -9.09
N LEU A 19 0.03 -11.77 -8.38
CA LEU A 19 -0.71 -13.03 -8.35
C LEU A 19 -1.91 -12.90 -7.44
N GLY A 20 -3.03 -13.54 -7.83
CA GLY A 20 -4.28 -13.41 -7.10
C GLY A 20 -4.89 -12.01 -7.19
N GLN A 21 -5.89 -11.73 -6.33
CA GLN A 21 -6.61 -10.44 -6.32
C GLN A 21 -7.16 -10.02 -7.70
N LYS A 22 -7.44 -10.96 -8.60
CA LYS A 22 -7.74 -10.74 -10.03
C LYS A 22 -8.76 -9.63 -10.28
N GLN A 23 -9.90 -9.66 -9.58
CA GLN A 23 -10.94 -8.64 -9.74
C GLN A 23 -10.46 -7.24 -9.41
N VAL A 24 -9.66 -7.10 -8.34
CA VAL A 24 -9.09 -5.80 -7.94
C VAL A 24 -8.10 -5.31 -8.99
N VAL A 25 -7.21 -6.18 -9.45
CA VAL A 25 -6.21 -5.86 -10.49
C VAL A 25 -6.88 -5.46 -11.81
N GLU A 26 -7.93 -6.17 -12.24
CA GLU A 26 -8.68 -5.83 -13.46
C GLU A 26 -9.31 -4.44 -13.37
N VAL A 27 -9.99 -4.11 -12.27
CA VAL A 27 -10.60 -2.79 -12.06
C VAL A 27 -9.54 -1.70 -11.99
N LEU A 28 -8.43 -1.93 -11.30
CA LEU A 28 -7.32 -0.98 -11.22
C LEU A 28 -6.70 -0.72 -12.60
N ASN A 29 -6.53 -1.74 -13.43
CA ASN A 29 -6.03 -1.57 -14.80
C ASN A 29 -6.96 -0.69 -15.66
N ILE A 30 -8.28 -0.84 -15.52
CA ILE A 30 -9.25 0.00 -16.21
C ILE A 30 -9.12 1.45 -15.73
N ASN A 31 -9.07 1.66 -14.41
CA ASN A 31 -8.98 2.99 -13.81
C ASN A 31 -7.68 3.71 -14.21
N ILE A 32 -6.55 3.01 -14.21
CA ILE A 32 -5.25 3.55 -14.62
C ILE A 32 -5.27 3.95 -16.11
N LYS A 33 -5.76 3.06 -16.97
CA LYS A 33 -5.88 3.37 -18.41
C LYS A 33 -6.75 4.58 -18.64
N SER A 34 -7.88 4.68 -17.94
CA SER A 34 -8.80 5.80 -18.03
C SER A 34 -8.18 7.11 -17.52
N ALA A 35 -7.48 7.10 -16.38
CA ALA A 35 -6.79 8.26 -15.85
C ALA A 35 -5.70 8.76 -16.81
N LYS A 36 -4.87 7.85 -17.33
CA LYS A 36 -3.83 8.17 -18.32
C LYS A 36 -4.39 8.77 -19.60
N SER A 37 -5.50 8.24 -20.12
CA SER A 37 -6.11 8.76 -21.36
C SER A 37 -6.71 10.17 -21.21
N ARG A 38 -7.06 10.56 -19.99
CA ARG A 38 -7.53 11.91 -19.66
C ARG A 38 -6.40 12.84 -19.18
N SER A 39 -5.18 12.35 -19.04
CA SER A 39 -4.09 13.07 -18.38
C SER A 39 -4.51 13.60 -17.00
N ASP A 40 -5.14 12.77 -16.19
CA ASP A 40 -5.72 13.16 -14.91
C ASP A 40 -5.23 12.23 -13.78
N CYS A 41 -5.44 12.65 -12.53
CA CYS A 41 -5.18 11.81 -11.35
C CYS A 41 -6.07 10.57 -11.35
N LEU A 42 -5.57 9.52 -10.72
CA LEU A 42 -6.44 8.41 -10.33
C LEU A 42 -7.40 8.89 -9.24
N ALA A 43 -8.64 8.41 -9.25
CA ALA A 43 -9.59 8.73 -8.20
C ALA A 43 -9.10 8.21 -6.83
N HIS A 44 -9.45 8.91 -5.74
CA HIS A 44 -9.10 8.48 -4.39
C HIS A 44 -9.56 7.06 -4.12
N THR A 45 -8.66 6.22 -3.62
CA THR A 45 -8.84 4.76 -3.56
C THR A 45 -8.59 4.23 -2.15
N LEU A 46 -9.48 3.39 -1.65
CA LEU A 46 -9.37 2.73 -0.36
C LEU A 46 -9.16 1.22 -0.54
N PHE A 47 -8.09 0.70 0.04
CA PHE A 47 -7.83 -0.73 0.14
C PHE A 47 -8.14 -1.23 1.55
N TYR A 48 -8.94 -2.29 1.66
CA TYR A 48 -9.24 -2.87 2.97
C TYR A 48 -9.20 -4.41 2.93
N GLY A 49 -8.92 -5.02 4.07
CA GLY A 49 -8.81 -6.46 4.19
C GLY A 49 -7.70 -6.90 5.14
N PRO A 50 -7.50 -8.21 5.32
CA PRO A 50 -6.54 -8.76 6.28
C PRO A 50 -5.13 -8.21 6.12
N PRO A 51 -4.32 -8.21 7.20
CA PRO A 51 -2.93 -7.76 7.13
C PRO A 51 -2.11 -8.68 6.21
N GLY A 52 -1.12 -8.10 5.52
CA GLY A 52 -0.19 -8.85 4.67
C GLY A 52 -0.75 -9.33 3.33
N THR A 53 -1.93 -8.88 2.91
CA THR A 53 -2.57 -9.24 1.64
C THR A 53 -2.10 -8.41 0.44
N GLY A 54 -1.23 -7.42 0.64
CA GLY A 54 -0.61 -6.68 -0.47
C GLY A 54 -1.11 -5.25 -0.68
N LYS A 55 -1.82 -4.62 0.28
CA LYS A 55 -2.32 -3.23 0.16
C LYS A 55 -1.22 -2.24 -0.23
N THR A 56 -0.12 -2.21 0.49
CA THR A 56 1.04 -1.34 0.19
C THR A 56 1.73 -1.73 -1.11
N THR A 57 1.75 -3.03 -1.45
CA THR A 57 2.32 -3.52 -2.73
C THR A 57 1.51 -3.01 -3.91
N LEU A 58 0.17 -3.01 -3.82
CA LEU A 58 -0.71 -2.44 -4.84
C LEU A 58 -0.45 -0.95 -5.02
N ALA A 59 -0.33 -0.17 -3.94
CA ALA A 59 -0.05 1.26 -4.03
C ALA A 59 1.29 1.53 -4.77
N ASN A 60 2.34 0.77 -4.47
CA ASN A 60 3.62 0.85 -5.18
C ASN A 60 3.48 0.49 -6.67
N ALA A 61 2.79 -0.62 -6.98
CA ALA A 61 2.57 -1.04 -8.36
C ALA A 61 1.78 -0.01 -9.16
N ILE A 62 0.75 0.61 -8.56
CA ILE A 62 -0.04 1.67 -9.19
C ILE A 62 0.83 2.91 -9.46
N ALA A 63 1.64 3.34 -8.48
CA ALA A 63 2.54 4.48 -8.67
C ALA A 63 3.53 4.25 -9.82
N ASN A 64 4.11 3.04 -9.88
CA ASN A 64 4.99 2.64 -10.98
C ASN A 64 4.26 2.62 -12.33
N GLU A 65 3.04 2.08 -12.37
CA GLU A 65 2.23 2.07 -13.60
C GLU A 65 1.82 3.49 -14.02
N MET A 66 1.47 4.36 -13.07
CA MET A 66 1.14 5.77 -13.36
C MET A 66 2.39 6.58 -13.74
N GLY A 67 3.58 6.14 -13.34
CA GLY A 67 4.83 6.87 -13.54
C GLY A 67 4.95 8.10 -12.65
N CYS A 68 4.40 8.04 -11.42
CA CYS A 68 4.32 9.17 -10.52
C CYS A 68 5.00 8.89 -9.18
N SER A 69 5.29 9.94 -8.41
CA SER A 69 5.86 9.83 -7.07
C SER A 69 4.85 9.26 -6.07
N LEU A 70 5.35 8.45 -5.13
CA LEU A 70 4.58 7.84 -4.05
C LEU A 70 5.14 8.28 -2.71
N GLN A 71 4.35 8.99 -1.92
CA GLN A 71 4.63 9.25 -0.52
C GLN A 71 3.86 8.26 0.36
N ILE A 72 4.53 7.72 1.38
CA ILE A 72 3.92 6.76 2.30
C ILE A 72 3.92 7.34 3.70
N ALA A 73 2.73 7.42 4.29
CA ALA A 73 2.51 7.76 5.69
C ALA A 73 1.86 6.59 6.43
N ASN A 74 1.97 6.59 7.76
CA ASN A 74 1.27 5.63 8.61
C ASN A 74 0.29 6.38 9.50
N GLY A 75 -0.99 5.97 9.47
CA GLY A 75 -2.06 6.60 10.24
C GLY A 75 -1.78 6.69 11.74
N ALA A 76 -1.06 5.71 12.30
CA ALA A 76 -0.68 5.73 13.72
C ALA A 76 0.22 6.92 14.09
N ASN A 77 0.97 7.46 13.13
CA ASN A 77 1.86 8.60 13.32
C ASN A 77 1.16 9.94 13.03
N LEU A 78 0.00 9.91 12.41
CA LEU A 78 -0.80 11.07 12.05
C LEU A 78 -1.77 11.43 13.18
N ARG A 79 -1.23 11.98 14.29
CA ARG A 79 -2.00 12.33 15.48
C ARG A 79 -2.46 13.77 15.52
N THR A 80 -1.79 14.63 14.79
CA THR A 80 -2.08 16.07 14.69
C THR A 80 -1.96 16.53 13.25
N ILE A 81 -2.58 17.67 12.93
CA ILE A 81 -2.43 18.29 11.60
C ILE A 81 -0.96 18.55 11.27
N LYS A 82 -0.14 18.92 12.26
CA LYS A 82 1.31 19.13 12.08
C LYS A 82 2.06 17.89 11.59
N ASN A 83 1.56 16.69 11.93
CA ASN A 83 2.16 15.44 11.44
C ASN A 83 1.77 15.14 9.98
N LEU A 84 0.56 15.51 9.55
CA LEU A 84 0.06 15.27 8.19
C LEU A 84 0.52 16.35 7.21
N LEU A 85 0.57 17.60 7.64
CA LEU A 85 0.85 18.77 6.79
C LEU A 85 2.09 18.61 5.90
N PRO A 86 3.24 18.08 6.38
CA PRO A 86 4.42 17.88 5.53
C PRO A 86 4.19 16.94 4.35
N TYR A 87 3.29 15.96 4.49
CA TYR A 87 2.93 15.06 3.39
C TYR A 87 2.06 15.78 2.37
N VAL A 88 1.04 16.51 2.84
CA VAL A 88 0.11 17.24 1.97
C VAL A 88 0.82 18.37 1.22
N MET A 89 1.74 19.09 1.88
CA MET A 89 2.48 20.19 1.25
C MET A 89 3.57 19.72 0.27
N ARG A 90 3.88 18.43 0.24
CA ARG A 90 4.85 17.84 -0.69
C ARG A 90 4.21 17.05 -1.82
N VAL A 91 2.89 17.07 -1.94
CA VAL A 91 2.24 16.43 -3.09
C VAL A 91 2.61 17.19 -4.36
N GLU A 92 2.87 16.43 -5.39
CA GLU A 92 3.12 16.91 -6.74
C GLU A 92 1.89 16.63 -7.60
N ASP A 93 1.79 17.28 -8.73
CA ASP A 93 0.70 17.02 -9.65
C ASP A 93 0.71 15.55 -10.10
N HIS A 94 -0.46 14.92 -10.05
CA HIS A 94 -0.65 13.48 -10.32
C HIS A 94 0.07 12.51 -9.36
N SER A 95 0.70 12.97 -8.27
CA SER A 95 1.36 12.10 -7.29
C SER A 95 0.38 11.28 -6.46
N ILE A 96 0.90 10.33 -5.70
CA ILE A 96 0.11 9.48 -4.80
C ILE A 96 0.58 9.71 -3.36
N LEU A 97 -0.36 10.04 -2.47
CA LEU A 97 -0.17 9.96 -1.02
C LEU A 97 -0.86 8.68 -0.50
N PHE A 98 -0.09 7.72 -0.03
CA PHE A 98 -0.60 6.49 0.56
C PHE A 98 -0.54 6.57 2.09
N ILE A 99 -1.68 6.37 2.75
CA ILE A 99 -1.78 6.32 4.21
C ILE A 99 -2.11 4.87 4.62
N ASP A 100 -1.11 4.18 5.17
CA ASP A 100 -1.30 2.84 5.73
C ASP A 100 -1.95 2.92 7.11
N GLU A 101 -2.79 1.95 7.44
CA GLU A 101 -3.60 1.90 8.68
C GLU A 101 -4.34 3.23 8.94
N ILE A 102 -5.01 3.73 7.91
CA ILE A 102 -5.68 5.04 7.90
C ILE A 102 -6.70 5.19 9.05
N HIS A 103 -7.29 4.07 9.53
CA HIS A 103 -8.21 4.05 10.67
C HIS A 103 -7.55 4.49 12.00
N ARG A 104 -6.22 4.56 12.05
CA ARG A 104 -5.49 4.98 13.26
C ARG A 104 -5.24 6.47 13.35
N MET A 105 -5.66 7.25 12.37
CA MET A 105 -5.64 8.72 12.46
C MET A 105 -6.60 9.21 13.54
N THR A 106 -6.36 10.41 14.05
CA THR A 106 -7.32 11.10 14.92
C THR A 106 -8.41 11.78 14.12
N ASN A 107 -9.57 12.01 14.71
CA ASN A 107 -10.69 12.69 14.04
C ASN A 107 -10.28 14.09 13.50
N ILE A 108 -9.45 14.82 14.25
CA ILE A 108 -8.95 16.15 13.85
C ILE A 108 -8.15 16.06 12.54
N VAL A 109 -7.33 15.05 12.39
CA VAL A 109 -6.55 14.81 11.17
C VAL A 109 -7.43 14.34 10.02
N GLU A 110 -8.43 13.53 10.33
CA GLU A 110 -9.40 13.07 9.36
C GLU A 110 -10.25 14.23 8.80
N GLU A 111 -10.77 15.09 9.67
CA GLU A 111 -11.54 16.29 9.29
C GLU A 111 -10.71 17.26 8.42
N PHE A 112 -9.42 17.41 8.75
CA PHE A 112 -8.51 18.22 7.94
C PHE A 112 -8.31 17.63 6.53
N LEU A 113 -8.37 16.31 6.36
CA LEU A 113 -8.26 15.68 5.03
C LEU A 113 -9.48 15.93 4.14
N TYR A 114 -10.64 16.27 4.68
CA TYR A 114 -11.86 16.39 3.87
C TYR A 114 -11.75 17.44 2.77
N PRO A 115 -11.39 18.71 3.04
CA PRO A 115 -11.18 19.70 1.99
C PRO A 115 -9.97 19.37 1.10
N VAL A 116 -8.94 18.77 1.66
CA VAL A 116 -7.76 18.32 0.92
C VAL A 116 -8.11 17.29 -0.16
N MET A 117 -9.02 16.36 0.14
CA MET A 117 -9.51 15.35 -0.82
C MET A 117 -10.54 15.90 -1.80
N ALA A 118 -11.46 16.75 -1.33
CA ALA A 118 -12.58 17.21 -2.14
C ALA A 118 -12.18 18.34 -3.09
N ASP A 119 -11.45 19.30 -2.58
CA ASP A 119 -11.22 20.60 -3.23
C ASP A 119 -9.74 20.87 -3.54
N PHE A 120 -8.83 19.98 -3.12
CA PHE A 120 -7.38 20.16 -3.23
C PHE A 120 -6.93 21.47 -2.56
N LYS A 121 -7.45 21.73 -1.35
CA LYS A 121 -7.19 22.94 -0.58
C LYS A 121 -6.76 22.59 0.85
N VAL A 122 -5.88 23.41 1.37
CA VAL A 122 -5.46 23.37 2.78
C VAL A 122 -5.90 24.65 3.44
N ASP A 123 -6.79 24.54 4.41
CA ASP A 123 -7.26 25.66 5.21
C ASP A 123 -6.43 25.77 6.49
N MET A 124 -5.76 26.90 6.69
CA MET A 124 -4.96 27.18 7.87
C MET A 124 -5.48 28.44 8.57
N SER A 125 -5.73 28.32 9.87
CA SER A 125 -6.06 29.50 10.69
C SER A 125 -4.78 30.24 11.06
N ILE A 126 -4.71 31.53 10.72
CA ILE A 126 -3.62 32.40 11.13
C ILE A 126 -3.94 32.93 12.53
N SER A 127 -3.22 32.43 13.52
CA SER A 127 -3.29 32.92 14.90
C SER A 127 -2.53 34.25 15.00
N GLY A 128 -3.20 35.35 14.70
CA GLY A 128 -2.71 36.73 14.93
C GLY A 128 -3.55 37.43 15.97
N LYS A 129 -3.03 38.54 16.55
CA LYS A 129 -3.65 39.32 17.63
C LYS A 129 -4.96 40.03 17.28
N GLU A 130 -5.57 39.72 16.15
CA GLU A 130 -6.81 40.35 15.73
C GLU A 130 -8.01 39.43 15.99
N ILE A 131 -9.13 40.05 16.37
CA ILE A 131 -10.36 39.46 16.89
C ILE A 131 -11.09 38.56 15.86
N PHE A 132 -10.69 38.63 14.60
CA PHE A 132 -11.21 37.79 13.54
C PHE A 132 -10.05 37.00 12.92
N GLY A 133 -9.92 35.73 13.33
CA GLY A 133 -8.94 34.82 12.72
C GLY A 133 -9.20 34.68 11.21
N GLU A 134 -8.30 35.17 10.38
CA GLU A 134 -8.37 34.93 8.94
C GLU A 134 -8.00 33.46 8.66
N THR A 135 -8.82 32.80 7.88
CA THR A 135 -8.51 31.46 7.34
C THR A 135 -7.80 31.65 6.00
N LEU A 136 -6.55 31.23 5.93
CA LEU A 136 -5.81 31.16 4.66
C LEU A 136 -6.12 29.84 3.99
N SER A 137 -6.69 29.87 2.80
CA SER A 137 -6.91 28.70 1.94
C SER A 137 -5.80 28.64 0.91
N ILE A 138 -5.04 27.55 0.89
CA ILE A 138 -3.91 27.33 -0.02
C ILE A 138 -4.30 26.22 -0.99
N ASP A 139 -4.26 26.49 -2.28
CA ASP A 139 -4.45 25.49 -3.32
C ASP A 139 -3.21 24.57 -3.37
N ILE A 140 -3.45 23.25 -3.46
CA ILE A 140 -2.41 22.24 -3.62
C ILE A 140 -2.58 21.52 -4.96
N PRO A 141 -1.50 20.94 -5.51
CA PRO A 141 -1.58 20.16 -6.72
C PRO A 141 -2.60 19.01 -6.61
N ARG A 142 -3.21 18.66 -7.74
CA ARG A 142 -4.12 17.49 -7.80
C ARG A 142 -3.34 16.22 -7.62
N PHE A 143 -3.75 15.39 -6.67
CA PHE A 143 -3.11 14.15 -6.31
C PHE A 143 -4.12 13.05 -6.02
N THR A 144 -3.64 11.82 -5.90
CA THR A 144 -4.46 10.68 -5.48
C THR A 144 -4.17 10.35 -4.02
N LEU A 145 -5.19 10.41 -3.15
CA LEU A 145 -5.10 9.79 -1.83
C LEU A 145 -5.43 8.30 -1.95
N MET A 146 -4.52 7.45 -1.49
CA MET A 146 -4.78 6.02 -1.29
C MET A 146 -4.77 5.70 0.20
N GLY A 147 -5.87 5.19 0.72
CA GLY A 147 -5.97 4.69 2.09
C GLY A 147 -5.84 3.18 2.16
N ALA A 148 -5.23 2.66 3.21
CA ALA A 148 -5.25 1.24 3.53
C ALA A 148 -5.69 1.00 4.97
N THR A 149 -6.51 -0.03 5.19
CA THR A 149 -6.97 -0.39 6.53
C THR A 149 -7.18 -1.90 6.66
N THR A 150 -6.91 -2.40 7.86
CA THR A 150 -7.33 -3.73 8.30
C THR A 150 -8.69 -3.71 9.01
N GLU A 151 -9.17 -2.52 9.40
CA GLU A 151 -10.37 -2.30 10.19
C GLU A 151 -11.34 -1.34 9.47
N TYR A 152 -11.99 -1.81 8.41
CA TYR A 152 -12.92 -1.00 7.62
C TYR A 152 -14.05 -0.40 8.47
N GLY A 153 -14.57 -1.17 9.43
CA GLY A 153 -15.66 -0.72 10.31
C GLY A 153 -15.28 0.38 11.31
N SER A 154 -13.97 0.66 11.48
CA SER A 154 -13.47 1.74 12.35
C SER A 154 -13.34 3.08 11.63
N LEU A 155 -13.56 3.11 10.30
CA LEU A 155 -13.53 4.35 9.53
C LEU A 155 -14.85 5.09 9.66
N SER A 156 -14.78 6.41 9.70
CA SER A 156 -15.98 7.23 9.65
C SER A 156 -16.65 7.18 8.29
N LYS A 157 -17.97 7.32 8.27
CA LYS A 157 -18.72 7.36 7.02
C LYS A 157 -18.30 8.54 6.12
N PRO A 158 -18.09 9.77 6.63
CA PRO A 158 -17.61 10.89 5.81
C PRO A 158 -16.27 10.62 5.10
N LEU A 159 -15.33 9.93 5.76
CA LEU A 159 -14.07 9.54 5.13
C LEU A 159 -14.29 8.49 4.03
N ILE A 160 -15.07 7.45 4.32
CA ILE A 160 -15.38 6.38 3.37
C ILE A 160 -16.02 6.93 2.10
N ASP A 161 -16.94 7.89 2.24
CA ASP A 161 -17.70 8.47 1.11
C ASP A 161 -16.82 9.30 0.18
N ARG A 162 -15.66 9.77 0.65
CA ARG A 162 -14.68 10.52 -0.16
C ARG A 162 -13.77 9.63 -1.02
N PHE A 163 -13.75 8.34 -0.74
CA PHE A 163 -13.06 7.39 -1.62
C PHE A 163 -14.01 6.90 -2.71
N GLN A 164 -13.75 7.28 -3.96
CA GLN A 164 -14.54 6.84 -5.12
C GLN A 164 -14.39 5.34 -5.37
N HIS A 165 -13.17 4.81 -5.18
CA HIS A 165 -12.88 3.39 -5.36
C HIS A 165 -12.57 2.71 -4.04
N LYS A 166 -13.24 1.59 -3.80
CA LYS A 166 -13.08 0.79 -2.58
C LYS A 166 -12.83 -0.66 -2.97
N HIS A 167 -11.69 -1.20 -2.59
CA HIS A 167 -11.27 -2.54 -2.97
C HIS A 167 -11.01 -3.42 -1.76
N THR A 168 -11.71 -4.56 -1.71
CA THR A 168 -11.49 -5.58 -0.69
C THR A 168 -10.40 -6.53 -1.13
N LEU A 169 -9.32 -6.63 -0.36
CA LEU A 169 -8.31 -7.66 -0.54
C LEU A 169 -8.66 -8.88 0.32
N LYS A 170 -8.50 -10.06 -0.27
CA LYS A 170 -8.79 -11.34 0.40
C LYS A 170 -7.49 -12.06 0.72
N LEU A 171 -7.54 -13.00 1.66
CA LEU A 171 -6.48 -13.97 1.83
C LEU A 171 -6.30 -14.77 0.52
N TYR A 172 -5.06 -15.09 0.20
CA TYR A 172 -4.71 -15.88 -0.98
C TYR A 172 -5.15 -17.33 -0.78
N ASN A 173 -5.67 -17.94 -1.82
CA ASN A 173 -5.93 -19.36 -1.81
C ASN A 173 -4.61 -20.15 -1.89
N LYS A 174 -4.69 -21.47 -1.68
CA LYS A 174 -3.49 -22.33 -1.63
C LYS A 174 -2.72 -22.32 -2.95
N VAL A 175 -3.41 -22.28 -4.08
CA VAL A 175 -2.78 -22.32 -5.41
C VAL A 175 -2.02 -21.02 -5.68
N GLU A 176 -2.68 -19.88 -5.47
CA GLU A 176 -2.08 -18.56 -5.63
C GLU A 176 -0.87 -18.37 -4.72
N LEU A 177 -0.99 -18.79 -3.43
CA LEU A 177 0.10 -18.64 -2.47
C LEU A 177 1.27 -19.58 -2.78
N GLN A 178 0.99 -20.80 -3.26
CA GLN A 178 2.00 -21.75 -3.71
C GLN A 178 2.81 -21.18 -4.88
N GLU A 179 2.14 -20.53 -5.81
CA GLU A 179 2.79 -19.88 -6.94
C GLU A 179 3.69 -18.72 -6.50
N ILE A 180 3.23 -17.88 -5.54
CA ILE A 180 4.05 -16.83 -4.91
C ILE A 180 5.29 -17.43 -4.25
N VAL A 181 5.14 -18.50 -3.47
CA VAL A 181 6.25 -19.19 -2.81
C VAL A 181 7.25 -19.68 -3.83
N ASN A 182 6.80 -20.32 -4.91
CA ASN A 182 7.67 -20.86 -5.96
C ASN A 182 8.43 -19.77 -6.73
N ILE A 183 7.80 -18.65 -7.02
CA ILE A 183 8.45 -17.53 -7.69
C ILE A 183 9.47 -16.86 -6.76
N ASN A 184 9.09 -16.62 -5.52
CA ASN A 184 9.95 -15.91 -4.57
C ASN A 184 11.12 -16.77 -4.08
N SER A 185 10.95 -18.11 -3.96
CA SER A 185 12.05 -19.02 -3.69
C SER A 185 13.11 -18.97 -4.79
N LYS A 186 12.70 -18.92 -6.06
CA LYS A 186 13.61 -18.74 -7.21
C LYS A 186 14.35 -17.40 -7.14
N LYS A 187 13.66 -16.31 -6.84
CA LYS A 187 14.30 -14.98 -6.65
C LYS A 187 15.35 -14.99 -5.55
N LEU A 188 15.16 -15.78 -4.50
CA LEU A 188 16.10 -15.95 -3.39
C LEU A 188 17.18 -17.02 -3.66
N ASN A 189 17.19 -17.62 -4.85
CA ASN A 189 18.07 -18.75 -5.19
C ASN A 189 17.94 -19.93 -4.21
N LEU A 190 16.73 -20.15 -3.67
CA LEU A 190 16.40 -21.26 -2.79
C LEU A 190 15.96 -22.47 -3.60
N LYS A 191 16.75 -23.52 -3.60
CA LYS A 191 16.34 -24.84 -4.13
C LYS A 191 15.49 -25.52 -3.06
N MET A 192 14.19 -25.58 -3.28
CA MET A 192 13.23 -26.22 -2.38
C MET A 192 12.59 -27.42 -3.04
N SER A 193 12.35 -28.49 -2.25
CA SER A 193 11.50 -29.60 -2.69
C SER A 193 10.03 -29.15 -2.77
N ASP A 194 9.21 -29.87 -3.54
CA ASP A 194 7.77 -29.60 -3.61
C ASP A 194 7.11 -29.72 -2.22
N LYS A 195 7.55 -30.67 -1.42
CA LYS A 195 7.06 -30.86 -0.04
C LYS A 195 7.37 -29.64 0.84
N ALA A 196 8.59 -29.10 0.76
CA ALA A 196 9.00 -27.90 1.51
C ALA A 196 8.18 -26.66 1.06
N SER A 197 7.97 -26.50 -0.25
CA SER A 197 7.16 -25.43 -0.81
C SER A 197 5.69 -25.50 -0.35
N VAL A 198 5.11 -26.70 -0.36
CA VAL A 198 3.75 -26.96 0.17
C VAL A 198 3.67 -26.65 1.66
N PHE A 199 4.70 -27.02 2.43
CA PHE A 199 4.75 -26.74 3.87
C PHE A 199 4.77 -25.24 4.14
N VAL A 200 5.65 -24.47 3.46
CA VAL A 200 5.72 -23.01 3.57
C VAL A 200 4.36 -22.38 3.24
N THR A 201 3.72 -22.84 2.16
CA THR A 201 2.39 -22.37 1.77
C THR A 201 1.36 -22.61 2.87
N LYS A 202 1.37 -23.80 3.49
CA LYS A 202 0.41 -24.17 4.54
C LYS A 202 0.58 -23.29 5.79
N VAL A 203 1.82 -23.10 6.27
CA VAL A 203 2.08 -22.28 7.47
C VAL A 203 1.85 -20.79 7.25
N SER A 204 1.89 -20.34 6.01
CA SER A 204 1.67 -18.93 5.64
C SER A 204 0.20 -18.47 5.66
N ARG A 205 -0.75 -19.39 5.80
CA ARG A 205 -2.19 -19.11 6.06
C ARG A 205 -2.80 -18.07 5.11
N GLY A 206 -2.52 -18.16 3.82
CA GLY A 206 -3.05 -17.21 2.83
C GLY A 206 -2.38 -15.83 2.81
N THR A 207 -1.24 -15.66 3.47
CA THR A 207 -0.59 -14.36 3.64
C THR A 207 0.79 -14.32 3.00
N PRO A 208 0.97 -13.61 1.86
CA PRO A 208 2.27 -13.49 1.21
C PRO A 208 3.38 -12.92 2.09
N ARG A 209 3.05 -12.01 3.01
CA ARG A 209 4.02 -11.47 3.98
C ARG A 209 4.65 -12.56 4.84
N ILE A 210 3.83 -13.50 5.34
CA ILE A 210 4.33 -14.63 6.15
C ILE A 210 5.14 -15.59 5.29
N ALA A 211 4.67 -15.87 4.06
CA ALA A 211 5.40 -16.71 3.12
C ALA A 211 6.81 -16.16 2.83
N ASN A 212 6.90 -14.86 2.54
CA ASN A 212 8.19 -14.21 2.27
C ASN A 212 9.12 -14.25 3.49
N ALA A 213 8.60 -13.97 4.69
CA ALA A 213 9.40 -14.05 5.91
C ALA A 213 9.93 -15.48 6.16
N ALA A 214 9.11 -16.51 5.90
CA ALA A 214 9.54 -17.91 5.99
C ALA A 214 10.64 -18.25 4.96
N LEU A 215 10.51 -17.76 3.71
CA LEU A 215 11.51 -17.96 2.67
C LEU A 215 12.84 -17.28 3.00
N GLU A 216 12.80 -16.06 3.56
CA GLU A 216 14.03 -15.37 4.00
C GLU A 216 14.72 -16.12 5.14
N TRP A 217 13.94 -16.57 6.13
CA TRP A 217 14.48 -17.37 7.21
C TRP A 217 15.13 -18.65 6.69
N LEU A 218 14.49 -19.36 5.76
CA LEU A 218 15.03 -20.57 5.14
C LEU A 218 16.31 -20.29 4.34
N ARG A 219 16.39 -19.14 3.65
CA ARG A 219 17.62 -18.72 2.98
C ARG A 219 18.76 -18.53 3.98
N ASP A 220 18.49 -17.80 5.05
CA ASP A 220 19.50 -17.49 6.06
C ASP A 220 19.95 -18.76 6.79
N TYR A 221 19.02 -19.66 7.10
CA TYR A 221 19.31 -20.97 7.68
C TYR A 221 20.22 -21.80 6.75
N ARG A 222 19.89 -21.88 5.46
CA ARG A 222 20.71 -22.58 4.46
C ARG A 222 22.14 -22.02 4.40
N ILE A 223 22.29 -20.72 4.40
CA ILE A 223 23.60 -20.07 4.38
C ILE A 223 24.38 -20.44 5.63
N ALA A 224 23.76 -20.41 6.79
CA ALA A 224 24.40 -20.74 8.06
C ALA A 224 24.85 -22.21 8.14
N GLN A 225 24.09 -23.13 7.51
CA GLN A 225 24.40 -24.55 7.49
C GLN A 225 25.39 -24.96 6.37
N GLY A 226 25.71 -24.07 5.43
CA GLY A 226 26.57 -24.36 4.29
C GLY A 226 25.98 -25.41 3.33
N SER A 227 24.67 -25.68 3.37
CA SER A 227 23.99 -26.68 2.55
C SER A 227 23.47 -26.10 1.25
N GLU A 228 23.55 -26.87 0.14
CA GLU A 228 23.03 -26.38 -1.16
C GLU A 228 21.51 -26.58 -1.34
N THR A 229 20.91 -27.51 -0.61
CA THR A 229 19.48 -27.86 -0.76
C THR A 229 18.79 -27.96 0.60
N LEU A 230 17.55 -27.51 0.66
CA LEU A 230 16.63 -27.75 1.76
C LEU A 230 15.87 -29.06 1.47
N SER A 231 16.33 -30.15 2.05
CA SER A 231 15.58 -31.41 2.18
C SER A 231 14.89 -31.42 3.55
N GLU A 232 13.72 -32.03 3.63
CA GLU A 232 12.80 -32.15 4.78
C GLU A 232 13.28 -31.68 6.14
#